data_b67cb3360dfa52a2df03c9377cba7c6c
#
_entry.id   b67cb3360dfa52a2df03c9377cba7c6c
#
_cell.length_a   1.000
_cell.length_b   1.000
_cell.length_c   1.000
_cell.angle_alpha   90.00
_cell.angle_beta   90.00
_cell.angle_gamma   90.00
#
_symmetry.space_group_name_H-M   'P 1'
#
loop_
_entity.id
_entity.type
_entity.pdbx_description
1 polymer ?
#
loop_
_entity_poly.entity_id
_entity_poly.type
_entity_poly.pdbx_seq_one_letter_code
_entity_poly.pdbx_strand_id
1 'polypeptide(L)'
;CSDYDLNTPASAVQENNGLGTLVSDAFLWADRTLNAAYADSPHTVSVTADGVLRANLPAGDLTAAMAFDVLSMGVGEDGTSGFPLVAVYLTGKELKAAMEVDASVTPIMPAAQLYMSGAKYAFNTKRMFFNRIYDTALTDVTFHETGMGNAYEIDDNALYRVVTGMYSAQMLGTVKSKSMGLLSLEPKQADGAPVTDFADCILYDEDGNELKEWYALAAYLEQFGEDGLPDRYADPANGCKQVSDSFAPGQLLAGWNGITWAVLGIALLLLALILLLIRFLRRRIRRKKPTPVN
;
A
#
# COMPACT_ATOMS: atom_id res chain seq x y z
N CYS A 1 4.68 -18.00 -20.89
CA CYS A 1 3.30 -18.51 -20.75
C CYS A 1 2.86 -18.53 -19.28
N SER A 2 1.58 -18.79 -19.03
CA SER A 2 1.00 -18.98 -17.69
C SER A 2 0.07 -20.19 -17.70
N ASP A 3 0.14 -21.04 -16.67
CA ASP A 3 -0.74 -22.18 -16.51
C ASP A 3 -2.08 -21.81 -15.84
N TYR A 4 -2.24 -20.56 -15.39
CA TYR A 4 -3.38 -20.06 -14.65
C TYR A 4 -3.73 -18.63 -15.03
N ASP A 5 -4.99 -18.24 -14.79
CA ASP A 5 -5.45 -16.88 -14.98
C ASP A 5 -5.00 -15.98 -13.83
N LEU A 6 -4.53 -14.78 -14.15
CA LEU A 6 -4.30 -13.70 -13.20
C LEU A 6 -5.35 -12.62 -13.40
N ASN A 7 -6.29 -12.54 -12.47
CA ASN A 7 -7.41 -11.63 -12.55
C ASN A 7 -7.14 -10.34 -11.78
N THR A 8 -7.71 -9.24 -12.26
CA THR A 8 -7.80 -8.00 -11.49
C THR A 8 -8.52 -8.28 -10.17
N PRO A 9 -8.12 -7.61 -9.07
CA PRO A 9 -8.70 -7.86 -7.77
C PRO A 9 -10.21 -7.68 -7.73
N ALA A 10 -10.89 -8.50 -6.95
CA ALA A 10 -12.31 -8.31 -6.69
C ALA A 10 -12.52 -7.06 -5.82
N SER A 11 -13.47 -6.23 -6.21
CA SER A 11 -13.76 -4.96 -5.53
C SER A 11 -14.02 -5.16 -4.03
N ALA A 12 -13.37 -4.38 -3.17
CA ALA A 12 -13.50 -4.33 -1.72
C ALA A 12 -13.01 -5.58 -0.93
N VAL A 13 -12.34 -6.54 -1.58
CA VAL A 13 -11.71 -7.66 -0.87
C VAL A 13 -10.29 -7.27 -0.49
N GLN A 14 -10.02 -7.22 0.83
CA GLN A 14 -8.71 -6.86 1.38
C GLN A 14 -7.82 -8.10 1.50
N GLU A 15 -7.32 -8.60 0.38
CA GLU A 15 -6.43 -9.76 0.33
C GLU A 15 -5.29 -9.56 -0.65
N ASN A 16 -4.36 -10.49 -0.69
CA ASN A 16 -3.37 -10.53 -1.75
C ASN A 16 -4.05 -10.88 -3.08
N ASN A 17 -3.41 -10.45 -4.16
CA ASN A 17 -3.82 -10.75 -5.52
C ASN A 17 -2.61 -11.10 -6.37
N GLY A 18 -2.67 -12.18 -7.14
CA GLY A 18 -1.55 -12.66 -7.93
C GLY A 18 -1.09 -11.65 -8.98
N LEU A 19 -2.03 -10.99 -9.67
CA LEU A 19 -1.70 -9.97 -10.66
C LEU A 19 -1.02 -8.73 -10.00
N GLY A 20 -1.56 -8.26 -8.88
CA GLY A 20 -0.96 -7.15 -8.13
C GLY A 20 0.43 -7.50 -7.59
N THR A 21 0.63 -8.74 -7.12
CA THR A 21 1.95 -9.24 -6.69
C THR A 21 2.92 -9.32 -7.86
N LEU A 22 2.48 -9.86 -9.01
CA LEU A 22 3.29 -9.95 -10.23
C LEU A 22 3.74 -8.56 -10.71
N VAL A 23 2.84 -7.60 -10.75
CA VAL A 23 3.14 -6.22 -11.19
C VAL A 23 4.11 -5.53 -10.23
N SER A 24 3.92 -5.68 -8.90
CA SER A 24 4.88 -5.10 -7.96
C SER A 24 6.26 -5.76 -8.04
N ASP A 25 6.33 -7.09 -8.25
CA ASP A 25 7.61 -7.76 -8.50
C ASP A 25 8.27 -7.27 -9.80
N ALA A 26 7.49 -7.10 -10.87
CA ALA A 26 7.98 -6.58 -12.14
C ALA A 26 8.58 -5.18 -12.01
N PHE A 27 7.97 -4.30 -11.22
CA PHE A 27 8.50 -2.95 -10.97
C PHE A 27 9.82 -2.99 -10.21
N LEU A 28 9.92 -3.82 -9.17
CA LEU A 28 11.16 -3.97 -8.42
C LEU A 28 12.27 -4.62 -9.25
N TRP A 29 11.92 -5.61 -10.07
CA TRP A 29 12.85 -6.26 -10.98
C TRP A 29 13.35 -5.28 -12.06
N ALA A 30 12.47 -4.49 -12.66
CA ALA A 30 12.83 -3.51 -13.68
C ALA A 30 13.76 -2.43 -13.11
N ASP A 31 13.53 -1.94 -11.91
CA ASP A 31 14.46 -1.01 -11.24
C ASP A 31 15.84 -1.62 -11.06
N ARG A 32 15.93 -2.90 -10.68
CA ARG A 32 17.21 -3.58 -10.45
C ARG A 32 17.95 -3.98 -11.72
N THR A 33 17.23 -4.22 -12.81
CA THR A 33 17.77 -4.87 -14.02
C THR A 33 17.81 -3.96 -15.23
N LEU A 34 16.83 -3.08 -15.38
CA LEU A 34 16.68 -2.23 -16.56
C LEU A 34 17.05 -0.77 -16.31
N ASN A 35 17.01 -0.31 -15.06
CA ASN A 35 17.30 1.08 -14.73
C ASN A 35 18.80 1.38 -14.86
N ALA A 36 19.16 2.23 -15.82
CA ALA A 36 20.54 2.64 -16.09
C ALA A 36 21.21 3.33 -14.88
N ALA A 37 20.43 4.01 -14.04
CA ALA A 37 20.90 4.72 -12.86
C ALA A 37 20.67 3.93 -11.56
N TYR A 38 20.48 2.60 -11.65
CA TYR A 38 20.28 1.78 -10.46
C TYR A 38 21.45 1.94 -9.48
N ALA A 39 21.16 2.42 -8.31
CA ALA A 39 22.09 2.40 -7.18
C ALA A 39 21.65 1.28 -6.24
N ASP A 40 22.53 0.34 -5.96
CA ASP A 40 22.26 -0.73 -5.00
C ASP A 40 21.85 -0.11 -3.66
N SER A 41 20.58 -0.21 -3.38
CA SER A 41 19.98 0.30 -2.16
C SER A 41 19.46 -0.89 -1.36
N PRO A 42 19.98 -1.14 -0.17
CA PRO A 42 19.45 -2.20 0.66
C PRO A 42 17.95 -1.93 0.90
N HIS A 43 17.14 -2.95 0.66
CA HIS A 43 15.71 -2.91 0.95
C HIS A 43 14.89 -1.88 0.15
N THR A 44 15.08 -1.84 -1.18
CA THR A 44 14.13 -1.17 -2.07
C THR A 44 12.78 -1.89 -2.03
N VAL A 45 11.71 -1.12 -1.95
CA VAL A 45 10.33 -1.60 -1.99
C VAL A 45 9.69 -1.12 -3.27
N SER A 46 8.91 -1.96 -3.95
CA SER A 46 8.01 -1.50 -5.00
C SER A 46 6.56 -1.53 -4.54
N VAL A 47 5.75 -0.65 -5.11
CA VAL A 47 4.33 -0.53 -4.77
C VAL A 47 3.52 -0.36 -6.06
N THR A 48 2.44 -1.14 -6.18
CA THR A 48 1.40 -0.89 -7.18
C THR A 48 0.03 -0.79 -6.50
N ALA A 49 -0.90 -0.06 -7.11
CA ALA A 49 -2.26 0.09 -6.60
C ALA A 49 -3.25 -0.69 -7.47
N ASP A 50 -4.31 -1.22 -6.86
CA ASP A 50 -5.40 -1.88 -7.57
C ASP A 50 -5.97 -1.02 -8.70
N GLY A 51 -6.12 0.28 -8.46
CA GLY A 51 -6.72 1.22 -9.40
C GLY A 51 -5.97 1.40 -10.73
N VAL A 52 -4.72 0.94 -10.85
CA VAL A 52 -3.95 0.99 -12.11
C VAL A 52 -4.02 -0.30 -12.91
N LEU A 53 -4.52 -1.40 -12.33
CA LEU A 53 -4.68 -2.70 -12.99
C LEU A 53 -5.95 -2.70 -13.85
N ARG A 54 -5.82 -2.70 -15.17
CA ARG A 54 -6.93 -2.45 -16.12
C ARG A 54 -7.45 -3.68 -16.84
N ALA A 55 -6.67 -4.76 -16.90
CA ALA A 55 -7.03 -5.99 -17.58
C ALA A 55 -6.49 -7.21 -16.83
N ASN A 56 -7.04 -8.38 -17.12
CA ASN A 56 -6.55 -9.67 -16.64
C ASN A 56 -5.44 -10.20 -17.55
N LEU A 57 -4.60 -11.08 -17.01
CA LEU A 57 -3.70 -11.93 -17.81
C LEU A 57 -4.28 -13.35 -17.84
N PRO A 58 -4.78 -13.84 -18.97
CA PRO A 58 -5.32 -15.18 -19.10
C PRO A 58 -4.22 -16.25 -19.07
N ALA A 59 -4.58 -17.47 -18.72
CA ALA A 59 -3.72 -18.64 -18.93
C ALA A 59 -3.37 -18.80 -20.42
N GLY A 60 -2.18 -19.32 -20.70
CA GLY A 60 -1.65 -19.51 -22.06
C GLY A 60 -0.48 -18.59 -22.38
N ASP A 61 -0.30 -18.31 -23.64
CA ASP A 61 0.81 -17.46 -24.10
C ASP A 61 0.55 -15.99 -23.77
N LEU A 62 1.47 -15.39 -23.04
CA LEU A 62 1.43 -13.99 -22.67
C LEU A 62 2.20 -13.14 -23.69
N THR A 63 1.64 -11.99 -24.04
CA THR A 63 2.23 -11.06 -25.02
C THR A 63 2.48 -9.69 -24.40
N ALA A 64 3.39 -8.91 -25.02
CA ALA A 64 3.61 -7.51 -24.61
C ALA A 64 2.33 -6.66 -24.72
N ALA A 65 1.45 -6.97 -25.69
CA ALA A 65 0.16 -6.28 -25.80
C ALA A 65 -0.74 -6.52 -24.58
N MET A 66 -0.77 -7.76 -24.04
CA MET A 66 -1.50 -8.06 -22.80
C MET A 66 -0.91 -7.32 -21.60
N ALA A 67 0.42 -7.23 -21.49
CA ALA A 67 1.07 -6.43 -20.44
C ALA A 67 0.70 -4.95 -20.56
N PHE A 68 0.64 -4.42 -21.79
CA PHE A 68 0.13 -3.07 -22.04
C PHE A 68 -1.32 -2.92 -21.60
N ASP A 69 -2.20 -3.86 -21.92
CA ASP A 69 -3.62 -3.79 -21.53
C ASP A 69 -3.79 -3.77 -19.99
N VAL A 70 -2.92 -4.48 -19.25
CA VAL A 70 -2.93 -4.45 -17.78
C VAL A 70 -2.59 -3.07 -17.25
N LEU A 71 -1.62 -2.36 -17.85
CA LEU A 71 -1.05 -1.08 -17.38
C LEU A 71 -1.12 0.01 -18.46
N SER A 72 -2.28 0.14 -19.09
CA SER A 72 -2.51 1.02 -20.26
C SER A 72 -2.76 2.49 -19.93
N MET A 73 -2.57 2.90 -18.66
CA MET A 73 -2.88 4.27 -18.25
C MET A 73 -1.79 5.27 -18.60
N GLY A 74 -2.23 6.45 -19.05
CA GLY A 74 -1.41 7.65 -19.13
C GLY A 74 -0.48 7.74 -20.34
N VAL A 75 0.31 8.78 -20.31
CA VAL A 75 1.35 9.13 -21.29
C VAL A 75 2.54 9.64 -20.49
N GLY A 76 3.75 9.27 -20.89
CA GLY A 76 4.97 9.76 -20.25
C GLY A 76 5.36 11.16 -20.70
N GLU A 77 6.42 11.69 -20.14
CA GLU A 77 7.00 12.97 -20.55
C GLU A 77 7.59 12.90 -21.98
N ASP A 78 7.97 11.70 -22.42
CA ASP A 78 8.42 11.40 -23.77
C ASP A 78 7.28 11.43 -24.82
N GLY A 79 6.03 11.60 -24.37
CA GLY A 79 4.84 11.62 -25.23
C GLY A 79 4.38 10.23 -25.68
N THR A 80 4.98 9.13 -25.22
CA THR A 80 4.56 7.77 -25.54
C THR A 80 3.55 7.22 -24.53
N SER A 81 2.73 6.24 -24.94
CA SER A 81 1.69 5.65 -24.13
C SER A 81 2.24 4.86 -22.94
N GLY A 82 1.59 4.97 -21.80
CA GLY A 82 1.93 4.36 -20.53
C GLY A 82 2.63 5.33 -19.57
N PHE A 83 2.27 5.28 -18.29
CA PHE A 83 3.00 6.02 -17.27
C PHE A 83 4.40 5.42 -17.06
N PRO A 84 5.43 6.26 -16.81
CA PRO A 84 6.74 5.77 -16.42
C PRO A 84 6.76 5.30 -14.96
N LEU A 85 7.71 4.43 -14.63
CA LEU A 85 8.14 4.15 -13.28
C LEU A 85 8.92 5.34 -12.73
N VAL A 86 8.73 5.60 -11.45
CA VAL A 86 9.47 6.60 -10.69
C VAL A 86 10.04 5.97 -9.42
N ALA A 87 11.16 6.49 -8.94
CA ALA A 87 11.72 6.16 -7.64
C ALA A 87 11.67 7.36 -6.72
N VAL A 88 10.98 7.20 -5.60
CA VAL A 88 10.91 8.19 -4.52
C VAL A 88 11.41 7.58 -3.22
N TYR A 89 11.62 8.39 -2.19
CA TYR A 89 12.00 7.91 -0.88
C TYR A 89 10.91 8.24 0.14
N LEU A 90 10.65 7.27 1.00
CA LEU A 90 9.76 7.42 2.16
C LEU A 90 10.54 7.08 3.42
N THR A 91 10.27 7.77 4.52
CA THR A 91 10.73 7.30 5.84
C THR A 91 10.04 5.99 6.19
N GLY A 92 10.64 5.18 7.07
CA GLY A 92 10.01 3.94 7.49
C GLY A 92 8.64 4.18 8.14
N LYS A 93 8.47 5.29 8.83
CA LYS A 93 7.17 5.71 9.36
C LYS A 93 6.14 5.98 8.25
N GLU A 94 6.55 6.61 7.15
CA GLU A 94 5.68 6.84 5.99
C GLU A 94 5.41 5.55 5.21
N LEU A 95 6.38 4.65 5.11
CA LEU A 95 6.17 3.32 4.53
C LEU A 95 5.13 2.51 5.32
N LYS A 96 5.21 2.51 6.65
CA LYS A 96 4.17 1.92 7.52
C LYS A 96 2.82 2.64 7.36
N ALA A 97 2.82 3.95 7.14
CA ALA A 97 1.59 4.69 6.86
C ALA A 97 0.98 4.31 5.49
N ALA A 98 1.79 4.01 4.46
CA ALA A 98 1.29 3.48 3.19
C ALA A 98 0.60 2.11 3.37
N MET A 99 1.21 1.22 4.17
CA MET A 99 0.57 -0.06 4.54
C MET A 99 -0.76 0.17 5.28
N GLU A 100 -0.82 1.17 6.17
CA GLU A 100 -2.06 1.51 6.89
C GLU A 100 -3.12 2.12 5.96
N VAL A 101 -2.73 2.83 4.88
CA VAL A 101 -3.65 3.25 3.82
C VAL A 101 -4.31 2.04 3.19
N ASP A 102 -3.54 1.02 2.81
CA ASP A 102 -4.10 -0.22 2.30
C ASP A 102 -5.09 -0.86 3.28
N ALA A 103 -4.65 -1.05 4.53
CA ALA A 103 -5.47 -1.72 5.54
C ALA A 103 -6.75 -0.95 5.90
N SER A 104 -6.72 0.39 5.92
CA SER A 104 -7.82 1.22 6.43
C SER A 104 -8.63 1.91 5.34
N VAL A 105 -8.04 2.28 4.20
CA VAL A 105 -8.74 3.04 3.16
C VAL A 105 -9.39 2.14 2.11
N THR A 106 -8.82 0.98 1.80
CA THR A 106 -9.36 0.02 0.81
C THR A 106 -10.86 -0.28 0.98
N PRO A 107 -11.41 -0.49 2.18
CA PRO A 107 -12.86 -0.73 2.34
C PRO A 107 -13.76 0.42 1.88
N ILE A 108 -13.21 1.62 1.81
CA ILE A 108 -13.94 2.84 1.40
C ILE A 108 -13.64 3.18 -0.06
N MET A 109 -12.39 2.92 -0.49
CA MET A 109 -11.89 3.21 -1.83
C MET A 109 -11.04 2.01 -2.32
N PRO A 110 -11.66 0.99 -2.93
CA PRO A 110 -10.97 -0.23 -3.36
C PRO A 110 -9.76 0.02 -4.26
N ALA A 111 -9.82 1.01 -5.13
CA ALA A 111 -8.71 1.41 -5.99
C ALA A 111 -7.43 1.83 -5.24
N ALA A 112 -7.52 2.11 -3.93
CA ALA A 112 -6.38 2.41 -3.08
C ALA A 112 -5.74 1.17 -2.45
N GLN A 113 -6.22 -0.02 -2.75
CA GLN A 113 -5.59 -1.27 -2.34
C GLN A 113 -4.19 -1.35 -2.92
N LEU A 114 -3.20 -1.68 -2.09
CA LEU A 114 -1.80 -1.70 -2.48
C LEU A 114 -1.24 -3.13 -2.50
N TYR A 115 -0.33 -3.37 -3.41
CA TYR A 115 0.51 -4.58 -3.48
C TYR A 115 1.95 -4.14 -3.45
N MET A 116 2.78 -4.85 -2.67
CA MET A 116 4.17 -4.47 -2.45
C MET A 116 5.10 -5.65 -2.70
N SER A 117 6.29 -5.35 -3.22
CA SER A 117 7.43 -6.27 -3.26
C SER A 117 8.57 -5.68 -2.44
N GLY A 118 9.32 -6.51 -1.71
CA GLY A 118 10.36 -6.04 -0.79
C GLY A 118 9.86 -5.66 0.61
N ALA A 119 8.55 -5.74 0.87
CA ALA A 119 7.97 -5.52 2.19
C ALA A 119 6.76 -6.45 2.42
N LYS A 120 6.48 -6.72 3.69
CA LYS A 120 5.29 -7.47 4.13
C LYS A 120 4.68 -6.83 5.38
N TYR A 121 3.39 -7.04 5.55
CA TYR A 121 2.67 -6.54 6.72
C TYR A 121 1.46 -7.40 7.07
N ALA A 122 1.08 -7.35 8.34
CA ALA A 122 -0.08 -8.03 8.86
C ALA A 122 -1.06 -7.01 9.46
N PHE A 123 -2.35 -7.19 9.19
CA PHE A 123 -3.38 -6.33 9.75
C PHE A 123 -4.64 -7.11 10.12
N ASN A 124 -5.43 -6.52 11.02
CA ASN A 124 -6.71 -7.07 11.45
C ASN A 124 -7.85 -6.11 11.10
N THR A 125 -8.81 -6.59 10.30
CA THR A 125 -9.95 -5.79 9.82
C THR A 125 -10.88 -5.31 10.93
N LYS A 126 -10.87 -5.94 12.11
CA LYS A 126 -11.68 -5.58 13.28
C LYS A 126 -11.02 -4.51 14.17
N ARG A 127 -9.78 -4.14 13.91
CA ARG A 127 -9.13 -3.04 14.62
C ARG A 127 -9.67 -1.69 14.15
N MET A 128 -9.40 -0.67 14.95
CA MET A 128 -9.79 0.71 14.64
C MET A 128 -9.12 1.18 13.34
N PHE A 129 -9.84 1.96 12.54
CA PHE A 129 -9.30 2.65 11.37
C PHE A 129 -8.03 3.42 11.71
N PHE A 130 -7.07 3.40 10.82
CA PHE A 130 -5.73 3.97 10.96
C PHE A 130 -4.90 3.39 12.12
N ASN A 131 -5.27 2.18 12.58
CA ASN A 131 -4.53 1.35 13.52
C ASN A 131 -4.78 -0.14 13.28
N ARG A 132 -4.97 -0.55 12.03
CA ARG A 132 -5.25 -1.93 11.66
C ARG A 132 -3.99 -2.79 11.60
N ILE A 133 -2.87 -2.20 11.22
CA ILE A 133 -1.56 -2.88 11.13
C ILE A 133 -1.04 -3.22 12.53
N TYR A 134 -0.46 -4.41 12.66
CA TYR A 134 0.17 -4.85 13.91
C TYR A 134 1.53 -5.49 13.71
N ASP A 135 1.92 -5.79 12.45
CA ASP A 135 3.24 -6.32 12.11
C ASP A 135 3.69 -5.80 10.75
N THR A 136 4.98 -5.47 10.61
CA THR A 136 5.57 -4.94 9.38
C THR A 136 7.02 -5.36 9.28
N ALA A 137 7.47 -5.74 8.09
CA ALA A 137 8.88 -6.03 7.84
C ALA A 137 9.26 -5.70 6.38
N LEU A 138 10.54 -5.39 6.17
CA LEU A 138 11.15 -5.48 4.85
C LEU A 138 11.51 -6.94 4.57
N THR A 139 11.61 -7.31 3.31
CA THR A 139 11.96 -8.67 2.91
C THR A 139 12.93 -8.67 1.75
N ASP A 140 13.82 -9.66 1.73
CA ASP A 140 14.53 -9.99 0.50
C ASP A 140 13.52 -10.50 -0.54
N VAL A 141 13.76 -10.21 -1.80
CA VAL A 141 12.92 -10.68 -2.91
C VAL A 141 13.76 -11.54 -3.85
N THR A 142 13.31 -12.75 -4.04
CA THR A 142 13.79 -13.67 -5.05
C THR A 142 12.67 -13.88 -6.08
N PHE A 143 12.88 -13.39 -7.30
CA PHE A 143 11.83 -13.34 -8.32
C PHE A 143 11.40 -14.71 -8.87
N HIS A 144 12.25 -15.72 -8.73
CA HIS A 144 12.02 -17.08 -9.24
C HIS A 144 11.57 -18.09 -8.18
N GLU A 145 11.58 -17.72 -6.89
CA GLU A 145 11.31 -18.65 -5.78
C GLU A 145 10.00 -18.33 -5.05
N THR A 146 9.48 -19.33 -4.34
CA THR A 146 8.19 -19.30 -3.64
C THR A 146 8.24 -18.50 -2.34
N GLY A 147 9.14 -17.60 -2.11
CA GLY A 147 9.21 -17.00 -0.80
C GLY A 147 9.74 -15.60 -0.73
N MET A 148 9.17 -14.85 0.19
CA MET A 148 9.87 -13.71 0.76
C MET A 148 11.06 -14.26 1.56
N GLY A 149 12.25 -13.75 1.29
CA GLY A 149 13.46 -14.10 2.00
C GLY A 149 13.44 -13.64 3.46
N ASN A 150 14.62 -13.35 4.00
CA ASN A 150 14.74 -12.87 5.37
C ASN A 150 13.89 -11.62 5.61
N ALA A 151 13.38 -11.50 6.83
CA ALA A 151 12.62 -10.34 7.26
C ALA A 151 13.51 -9.40 8.08
N TYR A 152 13.38 -8.08 7.83
CA TYR A 152 14.14 -7.04 8.53
C TYR A 152 13.19 -6.01 9.13
N GLU A 153 13.57 -5.44 10.25
CA GLU A 153 12.80 -4.39 10.90
C GLU A 153 12.82 -3.09 10.08
N ILE A 154 11.68 -2.40 10.03
CA ILE A 154 11.58 -1.08 9.42
C ILE A 154 11.92 -0.02 10.48
N ASP A 155 13.04 0.68 10.31
CA ASP A 155 13.39 1.86 11.13
C ASP A 155 12.52 3.06 10.68
N ASP A 156 11.77 3.62 11.61
CA ASP A 156 10.85 4.74 11.34
C ASP A 156 11.54 5.99 10.74
N ASN A 157 12.83 6.19 11.03
CA ASN A 157 13.58 7.38 10.62
C ASN A 157 14.45 7.16 9.38
N ALA A 158 14.72 5.92 9.02
CA ALA A 158 15.49 5.62 7.82
C ALA A 158 14.69 5.93 6.55
N LEU A 159 15.40 6.34 5.49
CA LEU A 159 14.83 6.53 4.17
C LEU A 159 14.91 5.22 3.38
N TYR A 160 13.80 4.82 2.82
CA TYR A 160 13.67 3.64 1.97
C TYR A 160 13.29 4.07 0.55
N ARG A 161 13.99 3.52 -0.44
CA ARG A 161 13.68 3.72 -1.84
C ARG A 161 12.38 2.98 -2.17
N VAL A 162 11.45 3.67 -2.80
CA VAL A 162 10.14 3.13 -3.21
C VAL A 162 9.98 3.34 -4.71
N VAL A 163 9.81 2.25 -5.45
CA VAL A 163 9.54 2.25 -6.89
C VAL A 163 8.06 2.05 -7.13
N THR A 164 7.46 2.89 -7.94
CA THR A 164 6.04 2.84 -8.26
C THR A 164 5.77 3.54 -9.58
N GLY A 165 4.57 3.40 -10.13
CA GLY A 165 4.16 4.20 -11.28
C GLY A 165 3.97 5.67 -10.93
N MET A 166 4.20 6.56 -11.91
CA MET A 166 4.11 8.01 -11.72
C MET A 166 2.75 8.43 -11.14
N TYR A 167 1.65 7.90 -11.65
CA TYR A 167 0.31 8.22 -11.15
C TYR A 167 0.15 7.85 -9.67
N SER A 168 0.62 6.67 -9.28
CA SER A 168 0.58 6.21 -7.89
C SER A 168 1.42 7.10 -6.97
N ALA A 169 2.61 7.52 -7.41
CA ALA A 169 3.47 8.45 -6.67
C ALA A 169 2.79 9.81 -6.44
N GLN A 170 2.15 10.37 -7.47
CA GLN A 170 1.39 11.62 -7.37
C GLN A 170 0.20 11.49 -6.39
N MET A 171 -0.45 10.32 -6.37
CA MET A 171 -1.55 10.04 -5.43
C MET A 171 -1.08 9.96 -3.97
N LEU A 172 0.17 9.55 -3.69
CA LEU A 172 0.70 9.55 -2.32
C LEU A 172 0.61 10.94 -1.66
N GLY A 173 0.91 12.01 -2.40
CA GLY A 173 0.76 13.39 -1.93
C GLY A 173 -0.68 13.77 -1.53
N THR A 174 -1.69 13.07 -2.03
CA THR A 174 -3.10 13.33 -1.71
C THR A 174 -3.59 12.61 -0.44
N VAL A 175 -2.85 11.63 0.06
CA VAL A 175 -3.24 10.81 1.24
C VAL A 175 -3.48 11.66 2.46
N LYS A 176 -2.64 12.67 2.70
CA LYS A 176 -2.79 13.60 3.83
C LYS A 176 -4.16 14.30 3.83
N SER A 177 -4.61 14.78 2.68
CA SER A 177 -5.92 15.45 2.56
C SER A 177 -7.07 14.45 2.69
N LYS A 178 -6.96 13.26 2.11
CA LYS A 178 -7.99 12.21 2.16
C LYS A 178 -8.13 11.56 3.53
N SER A 179 -7.05 11.49 4.31
CA SER A 179 -7.05 10.99 5.68
C SER A 179 -7.34 12.07 6.73
N MET A 180 -7.77 13.26 6.33
CA MET A 180 -7.96 14.41 7.22
C MET A 180 -6.71 14.76 8.05
N GLY A 181 -5.53 14.53 7.49
CA GLY A 181 -4.24 14.77 8.13
C GLY A 181 -3.78 13.68 9.12
N LEU A 182 -4.52 12.58 9.24
CA LEU A 182 -4.16 11.47 10.14
C LEU A 182 -2.97 10.65 9.60
N LEU A 183 -2.85 10.52 8.29
CA LEU A 183 -1.72 9.90 7.61
C LEU A 183 -1.04 10.95 6.74
N SER A 184 0.28 11.01 6.80
CA SER A 184 1.09 11.88 5.95
C SER A 184 2.09 11.02 5.21
N LEU A 185 2.04 11.10 3.90
CA LEU A 185 2.99 10.49 2.97
C LEU A 185 3.53 11.64 2.13
N GLU A 186 4.79 11.96 2.32
CA GLU A 186 5.47 13.02 1.59
C GLU A 186 6.65 12.41 0.84
N PRO A 187 6.48 12.13 -0.48
CA PRO A 187 7.57 11.61 -1.29
C PRO A 187 8.80 12.53 -1.24
N LYS A 188 9.97 11.92 -1.08
CA LYS A 188 11.25 12.63 -0.92
C LYS A 188 12.23 12.16 -2.00
N GLN A 189 13.22 12.98 -2.24
CA GLN A 189 14.43 12.63 -2.97
C GLN A 189 15.41 11.85 -2.06
N ALA A 190 16.48 11.32 -2.63
CA ALA A 190 17.48 10.53 -1.89
C ALA A 190 18.15 11.29 -0.74
N ASP A 191 18.23 12.62 -0.83
CA ASP A 191 18.77 13.51 0.22
C ASP A 191 17.75 13.86 1.31
N GLY A 192 16.50 13.39 1.18
CA GLY A 192 15.42 13.65 2.10
C GLY A 192 14.61 14.92 1.80
N ALA A 193 14.95 15.68 0.77
CA ALA A 193 14.17 16.84 0.33
C ALA A 193 12.81 16.37 -0.26
N PRO A 194 11.72 17.12 -0.04
CA PRO A 194 10.44 16.81 -0.68
C PRO A 194 10.54 16.81 -2.20
N VAL A 195 9.87 15.85 -2.86
CA VAL A 195 9.72 15.86 -4.32
C VAL A 195 8.77 16.99 -4.71
N THR A 196 9.24 17.88 -5.56
CA THR A 196 8.46 19.00 -6.10
C THR A 196 7.96 18.72 -7.51
N ASP A 197 8.72 17.95 -8.28
CA ASP A 197 8.34 17.46 -9.61
C ASP A 197 8.67 15.98 -9.71
N PHE A 198 7.69 15.17 -10.07
CA PHE A 198 7.89 13.72 -10.24
C PHE A 198 8.60 13.37 -11.53
N ALA A 199 8.69 14.29 -12.49
CA ALA A 199 9.50 14.12 -13.68
C ALA A 199 11.00 13.89 -13.34
N ASP A 200 11.50 14.52 -12.27
CA ASP A 200 12.86 14.33 -11.77
C ASP A 200 13.11 12.94 -11.17
N CYS A 201 12.06 12.16 -10.96
CA CYS A 201 12.10 10.83 -10.33
C CYS A 201 11.92 9.68 -11.32
N ILE A 202 11.75 9.99 -12.62
CA ILE A 202 11.52 8.97 -13.67
C ILE A 202 12.74 8.05 -13.79
N LEU A 203 12.46 6.76 -13.97
CA LEU A 203 13.46 5.76 -14.27
C LEU A 203 13.67 5.64 -15.79
N TYR A 204 14.92 5.52 -16.21
CA TYR A 204 15.30 5.40 -17.60
C TYR A 204 16.15 4.14 -17.84
N ASP A 205 16.01 3.54 -19.01
CA ASP A 205 16.87 2.46 -19.46
C ASP A 205 18.26 2.97 -19.96
N GLU A 206 19.13 2.05 -20.38
CA GLU A 206 20.46 2.38 -20.89
C GLU A 206 20.43 3.22 -22.20
N ASP A 207 19.34 3.14 -22.96
CA ASP A 207 19.14 3.89 -24.20
C ASP A 207 18.49 5.28 -23.93
N GLY A 208 18.17 5.60 -22.68
CA GLY A 208 17.54 6.86 -22.25
C GLY A 208 16.04 6.91 -22.48
N ASN A 209 15.37 5.77 -22.68
CA ASN A 209 13.92 5.71 -22.73
C ASN A 209 13.31 5.61 -21.33
N GLU A 210 12.16 6.20 -21.13
CA GLU A 210 11.41 6.05 -19.87
C GLU A 210 11.01 4.58 -19.65
N LEU A 211 11.32 4.03 -18.48
CA LEU A 211 10.84 2.72 -18.08
C LEU A 211 9.35 2.75 -17.83
N LYS A 212 8.55 2.39 -18.84
CA LYS A 212 7.09 2.35 -18.72
C LYS A 212 6.63 1.20 -17.83
N GLU A 213 5.55 1.41 -17.05
CA GLU A 213 4.95 0.38 -16.19
C GLU A 213 4.65 -0.91 -16.97
N TRP A 214 4.01 -0.78 -18.15
CA TRP A 214 3.68 -1.92 -18.99
C TRP A 214 4.92 -2.63 -19.57
N TYR A 215 5.97 -1.86 -19.90
CA TYR A 215 7.22 -2.42 -20.42
C TYR A 215 7.96 -3.18 -19.33
N ALA A 216 7.99 -2.66 -18.11
CA ALA A 216 8.55 -3.37 -16.95
C ALA A 216 7.85 -4.73 -16.75
N LEU A 217 6.50 -4.77 -16.86
CA LEU A 217 5.74 -6.02 -16.78
C LEU A 217 6.07 -6.95 -17.97
N ALA A 218 6.08 -6.43 -19.20
CA ALA A 218 6.37 -7.25 -20.39
C ALA A 218 7.78 -7.88 -20.31
N ALA A 219 8.79 -7.09 -19.98
CA ALA A 219 10.16 -7.57 -19.85
C ALA A 219 10.33 -8.57 -18.69
N TYR A 220 9.61 -8.35 -17.58
CA TYR A 220 9.58 -9.29 -16.48
C TYR A 220 8.93 -10.63 -16.85
N LEU A 221 7.86 -10.62 -17.64
CA LEU A 221 7.23 -11.83 -18.17
C LEU A 221 8.14 -12.61 -19.11
N GLU A 222 8.93 -11.90 -19.93
CA GLU A 222 9.84 -12.50 -20.90
C GLU A 222 10.95 -13.34 -20.26
N GLN A 223 11.42 -12.96 -19.06
CA GLN A 223 12.47 -13.71 -18.36
C GLN A 223 12.10 -15.16 -18.00
N PHE A 224 10.80 -15.46 -17.91
CA PHE A 224 10.34 -16.82 -17.59
C PHE A 224 10.28 -17.75 -18.80
N GLY A 225 10.35 -17.22 -20.03
CA GLY A 225 10.43 -18.00 -21.26
C GLY A 225 9.38 -19.09 -21.36
N GLU A 226 9.84 -20.31 -21.71
CA GLU A 226 9.02 -21.51 -21.83
C GLU A 226 8.69 -22.15 -20.46
N ASP A 227 9.45 -21.87 -19.42
CA ASP A 227 9.23 -22.41 -18.07
C ASP A 227 7.91 -21.90 -17.44
N GLY A 228 7.36 -20.81 -17.96
CA GLY A 228 6.11 -20.22 -17.50
C GLY A 228 6.23 -19.45 -16.18
N LEU A 229 5.13 -18.82 -15.79
CA LEU A 229 5.06 -18.07 -14.55
C LEU A 229 5.15 -19.00 -13.34
N PRO A 230 5.95 -18.63 -12.31
CA PRO A 230 6.02 -19.40 -11.06
C PRO A 230 4.66 -19.48 -10.33
N ASP A 231 4.36 -20.64 -9.75
CA ASP A 231 3.12 -20.91 -8.99
C ASP A 231 2.85 -19.93 -7.84
N ARG A 232 3.86 -19.18 -7.41
CA ARG A 232 3.71 -18.17 -6.35
C ARG A 232 2.65 -17.11 -6.67
N TYR A 233 2.39 -16.83 -7.93
CA TYR A 233 1.37 -15.86 -8.35
C TYR A 233 -0.02 -16.47 -8.42
N ALA A 234 -0.13 -17.81 -8.48
CA ALA A 234 -1.39 -18.51 -8.41
C ALA A 234 -1.99 -18.53 -6.99
N ASP A 235 -1.12 -18.51 -5.96
CA ASP A 235 -1.53 -18.59 -4.55
C ASP A 235 -1.49 -17.21 -3.88
N PRO A 236 -2.64 -16.64 -3.53
CA PRO A 236 -2.70 -15.36 -2.80
C PRO A 236 -1.93 -15.35 -1.47
N ALA A 237 -1.67 -16.51 -0.85
CA ALA A 237 -0.91 -16.60 0.39
C ALA A 237 0.55 -16.12 0.24
N ASN A 238 1.08 -16.10 -0.98
CA ASN A 238 2.44 -15.68 -1.27
C ASN A 238 2.61 -14.16 -1.45
N GLY A 239 1.56 -13.38 -1.27
CA GLY A 239 1.63 -11.91 -1.35
C GLY A 239 2.13 -11.24 -0.08
N CYS A 240 2.21 -9.91 -0.12
CA CYS A 240 2.80 -9.09 0.95
C CYS A 240 1.93 -8.96 2.20
N LYS A 241 0.66 -9.39 2.16
CA LYS A 241 -0.34 -9.15 3.23
C LYS A 241 -0.69 -10.42 3.98
N GLN A 242 -0.80 -10.29 5.30
CA GLN A 242 -1.45 -11.27 6.17
C GLN A 242 -2.70 -10.64 6.78
N VAL A 243 -3.87 -11.04 6.29
CA VAL A 243 -5.15 -10.46 6.72
C VAL A 243 -5.78 -11.34 7.78
N SER A 244 -6.18 -10.74 8.90
CA SER A 244 -6.93 -11.40 9.95
C SER A 244 -8.27 -10.68 10.19
N ASP A 245 -9.24 -11.44 10.70
CA ASP A 245 -10.59 -10.98 11.02
C ASP A 245 -10.97 -11.49 12.43
N SER A 246 -10.26 -11.01 13.45
CA SER A 246 -10.35 -11.54 14.81
C SER A 246 -10.80 -10.50 15.82
N PHE A 247 -11.78 -10.88 16.64
CA PHE A 247 -12.19 -10.11 17.82
C PHE A 247 -11.43 -10.49 19.11
N ALA A 248 -10.37 -11.30 19.03
CA ALA A 248 -9.57 -11.67 20.19
C ALA A 248 -9.00 -10.40 20.88
N PRO A 249 -9.23 -10.19 22.19
CA PRO A 249 -8.84 -8.96 22.88
C PRO A 249 -7.35 -8.65 22.76
N GLY A 250 -6.49 -9.68 22.78
CA GLY A 250 -5.04 -9.50 22.63
C GLY A 250 -4.66 -8.92 21.26
N GLN A 251 -5.38 -9.29 20.19
CA GLN A 251 -5.13 -8.75 18.86
C GLN A 251 -5.74 -7.35 18.67
N LEU A 252 -6.86 -7.04 19.33
CA LEU A 252 -7.50 -5.72 19.24
C LEU A 252 -6.74 -4.66 20.03
N LEU A 253 -6.10 -5.03 21.13
CA LEU A 253 -5.45 -4.11 22.07
C LEU A 253 -3.94 -3.98 21.85
N ALA A 254 -3.32 -4.86 21.09
CA ALA A 254 -1.88 -4.81 20.83
C ALA A 254 -1.50 -3.60 19.99
N GLY A 255 -0.39 -2.92 20.32
CA GLY A 255 0.24 -1.90 19.49
C GLY A 255 -0.67 -0.70 19.14
N TRP A 256 -1.37 -0.15 20.12
CA TRP A 256 -2.18 1.06 19.91
C TRP A 256 -1.28 2.26 19.57
N ASN A 257 -1.57 2.90 18.46
CA ASN A 257 -0.89 4.11 18.02
C ASN A 257 -1.49 5.37 18.66
N GLY A 258 -0.87 6.54 18.38
CA GLY A 258 -1.33 7.83 18.92
C GLY A 258 -2.78 8.19 18.51
N ILE A 259 -3.24 7.73 17.34
CA ILE A 259 -4.61 7.96 16.86
C ILE A 259 -5.60 7.22 17.75
N THR A 260 -5.33 5.95 18.09
CA THR A 260 -6.19 5.16 19.00
C THR A 260 -6.28 5.80 20.36
N TRP A 261 -5.16 6.23 20.93
CA TRP A 261 -5.18 6.92 22.24
C TRP A 261 -5.94 8.23 22.20
N ALA A 262 -5.82 9.02 21.14
CA ALA A 262 -6.57 10.26 20.97
C ALA A 262 -8.08 10.00 20.88
N VAL A 263 -8.52 9.04 20.08
CA VAL A 263 -9.93 8.66 19.93
C VAL A 263 -10.50 8.16 21.26
N LEU A 264 -9.77 7.31 21.99
CA LEU A 264 -10.18 6.83 23.30
C LEU A 264 -10.30 7.99 24.30
N GLY A 265 -9.36 8.91 24.33
CA GLY A 265 -9.39 10.10 25.17
C GLY A 265 -10.63 10.97 24.89
N ILE A 266 -10.93 11.22 23.61
CA ILE A 266 -12.13 11.96 23.20
C ILE A 266 -13.41 11.23 23.63
N ALA A 267 -13.47 9.90 23.42
CA ALA A 267 -14.65 9.10 23.82
C ALA A 267 -14.88 9.15 25.33
N LEU A 268 -13.83 9.03 26.14
CA LEU A 268 -13.92 9.13 27.60
C LEU A 268 -14.35 10.54 28.06
N LEU A 269 -13.85 11.57 27.41
CA LEU A 269 -14.25 12.95 27.69
C LEU A 269 -15.74 13.19 27.38
N LEU A 270 -16.20 12.71 26.22
CA LEU A 270 -17.64 12.79 25.86
C LEU A 270 -18.52 12.02 26.86
N LEU A 271 -18.09 10.82 27.27
CA LEU A 271 -18.80 10.04 28.28
C LEU A 271 -18.90 10.80 29.61
N ALA A 272 -17.79 11.40 30.06
CA ALA A 272 -17.77 12.21 31.29
C ALA A 272 -18.72 13.41 31.17
N LEU A 273 -18.75 14.11 30.05
CA LEU A 273 -19.67 15.23 29.80
C LEU A 273 -21.13 14.77 29.83
N ILE A 274 -21.46 13.64 29.21
CA ILE A 274 -22.82 13.05 29.25
C ILE A 274 -23.23 12.72 30.70
N LEU A 275 -22.35 12.09 31.48
CA LEU A 275 -22.63 11.76 32.88
C LEU A 275 -22.81 13.02 33.74
N LEU A 276 -22.01 14.05 33.51
CA LEU A 276 -22.18 15.34 34.18
C LEU A 276 -23.51 16.01 33.80
N LEU A 277 -23.88 15.96 32.53
CA LEU A 277 -25.18 16.48 32.06
C LEU A 277 -26.36 15.74 32.72
N ILE A 278 -26.30 14.40 32.74
CA ILE A 278 -27.34 13.57 33.40
C ILE A 278 -27.43 13.93 34.90
N ARG A 279 -26.27 14.09 35.56
CA ARG A 279 -26.24 14.46 37.00
C ARG A 279 -26.79 15.84 37.23
N PHE A 280 -26.51 16.79 36.36
CA PHE A 280 -27.07 18.16 36.42
C PHE A 280 -28.58 18.15 36.22
N LEU A 281 -29.11 17.45 35.21
CA LEU A 281 -30.53 17.34 34.93
C LEU A 281 -31.29 16.65 36.08
N ARG A 282 -30.74 15.56 36.64
CA ARG A 282 -31.32 14.87 37.81
C ARG A 282 -31.39 15.78 39.04
N ARG A 283 -30.35 16.61 39.27
CA ARG A 283 -30.37 17.60 40.38
C ARG A 283 -31.43 18.67 40.14
N ARG A 284 -31.58 19.13 38.89
CA ARG A 284 -32.59 20.15 38.53
C ARG A 284 -34.04 19.63 38.70
N ILE A 285 -34.29 18.39 38.31
CA ILE A 285 -35.60 17.72 38.46
C ILE A 285 -35.91 17.51 39.95
N ARG A 286 -34.97 17.05 40.77
CA ARG A 286 -35.18 16.88 42.23
C ARG A 286 -35.48 18.18 42.95
N ARG A 287 -34.94 19.32 42.52
CA ARG A 287 -35.22 20.65 43.10
C ARG A 287 -36.60 21.20 42.73
N LYS A 288 -37.24 20.67 41.69
CA LYS A 288 -38.58 21.09 41.23
C LYS A 288 -39.71 20.25 41.79
N LYS A 289 -39.46 19.23 42.61
CA LYS A 289 -40.55 18.52 43.30
C LYS A 289 -41.13 19.44 44.36
N PRO A 290 -42.44 19.80 44.30
CA PRO A 290 -43.06 20.61 45.30
C PRO A 290 -43.06 19.84 46.61
N THR A 291 -42.89 20.57 47.78
CA THR A 291 -43.11 20.07 49.10
C THR A 291 -44.57 19.70 49.19
N PRO A 292 -44.95 18.54 49.75
CA PRO A 292 -46.33 18.22 50.01
C PRO A 292 -46.90 19.26 50.98
N VAL A 293 -47.97 19.92 50.56
CA VAL A 293 -48.76 20.79 51.44
C VAL A 293 -49.54 19.88 52.43
N ASN A 294 -49.22 19.98 53.73
CA ASN A 294 -50.01 19.35 54.78
C ASN A 294 -51.32 20.10 54.94
#